data_5c27c2746f3479e7ec713672f48a1fc3
#
_entry.id   5c27c2746f3479e7ec713672f48a1fc3
#
_cell.length_a   1.000
_cell.length_b   1.000
_cell.length_c   1.000
_cell.angle_alpha   90.00
_cell.angle_beta   90.00
_cell.angle_gamma   90.00
#
_symmetry.space_group_name_H-M   'P 1'
#
loop_
_entity.id
_entity.type
_entity.pdbx_description
1 polymer ?
#
loop_
_entity_poly.entity_id
_entity_poly.type
_entity_poly.pdbx_seq_one_letter_code
_entity_poly.pdbx_strand_id
1 'polypeptide(L)'
;MSASSVLQHPRRNLGNRHRAQANRFVKLSKKDPNRAAENLAWAEQNAQQAVLYDFTDERNWRCLAEIKKIRGDSDGMFMVLEDLFVVLGRNPEFLTQLNEIDHLEFGLELLEAAFEADSLDPEKWFSGLGDDKLEEFSTRCTILDFTDQRANIIFGRRLERLRAAGHESLFIELVQYLLAHRPANHELWMELGRLYERRNDNDHAWLCYDHVQQLRPNERVRDLFLERLKGAMDGEDSVPWSGPELKTRQDFLMRMKNLTQTVSTLALDEEVPKDSESENEDLLKLESLLESGDAAEAFFFARSLLTSGELWAEDWMEKAKSML
;
A
#
# COMPACT_ATOMS: atom_id res chain seq x y z
N MET A 1 8.88 25.88 14.22
CA MET A 1 8.32 25.48 12.91
C MET A 1 7.20 24.50 13.22
N SER A 2 5.97 24.73 12.74
CA SER A 2 4.83 23.89 13.08
C SER A 2 5.00 22.49 12.47
N ALA A 3 4.70 21.44 13.23
CA ALA A 3 4.78 20.03 12.81
C ALA A 3 4.01 19.73 11.50
N SER A 4 3.06 20.59 11.15
CA SER A 4 2.23 20.48 9.95
C SER A 4 2.99 20.64 8.62
N SER A 5 4.18 21.24 8.60
CA SER A 5 4.92 21.47 7.35
C SER A 5 5.73 20.24 6.90
N VAL A 6 6.08 19.36 7.82
CA VAL A 6 6.91 18.17 7.56
C VAL A 6 6.11 17.07 6.86
N LEU A 7 4.79 17.00 7.11
CA LEU A 7 3.91 15.96 6.57
C LEU A 7 3.27 16.32 5.21
N GLN A 8 3.60 17.46 4.63
CA GLN A 8 3.03 17.86 3.33
C GLN A 8 3.77 17.19 2.18
N HIS A 9 2.99 16.73 1.18
CA HIS A 9 3.56 16.18 -0.04
C HIS A 9 4.42 17.23 -0.77
N PRO A 10 5.66 16.91 -1.21
CA PRO A 10 6.59 17.89 -1.78
C PRO A 10 6.07 18.56 -3.06
N ARG A 11 5.11 17.94 -3.77
CA ARG A 11 4.51 18.47 -4.99
C ARG A 11 3.11 19.05 -4.81
N ARG A 12 2.68 19.30 -3.56
CA ARG A 12 1.35 19.84 -3.23
C ARG A 12 0.98 21.09 -4.03
N ASN A 13 1.92 22.00 -4.23
CA ASN A 13 1.68 23.22 -5.01
C ASN A 13 1.32 22.94 -6.46
N LEU A 14 1.92 21.89 -7.07
CA LEU A 14 1.59 21.47 -8.44
C LEU A 14 0.19 20.82 -8.48
N GLY A 15 -0.14 19.94 -7.54
CA GLY A 15 -1.47 19.37 -7.41
C GLY A 15 -2.54 20.47 -7.27
N ASN A 16 -2.33 21.46 -6.40
CA ASN A 16 -3.25 22.58 -6.24
C ASN A 16 -3.44 23.41 -7.52
N ARG A 17 -2.37 23.64 -8.30
CA ARG A 17 -2.45 24.37 -9.58
C ARG A 17 -3.27 23.59 -10.60
N HIS A 18 -3.05 22.29 -10.74
CA HIS A 18 -3.80 21.45 -11.65
C HIS A 18 -5.28 21.35 -11.23
N ARG A 19 -5.59 21.19 -9.94
CA ARG A 19 -6.96 21.23 -9.45
C ARG A 19 -7.65 22.56 -9.76
N ALA A 20 -6.99 23.67 -9.55
CA ALA A 20 -7.54 24.99 -9.88
C ALA A 20 -7.81 25.13 -11.39
N GLN A 21 -6.92 24.60 -12.23
CA GLN A 21 -7.08 24.58 -13.68
C GLN A 21 -8.26 23.68 -14.09
N ALA A 22 -8.40 22.48 -13.50
CA ALA A 22 -9.53 21.58 -13.72
C ALA A 22 -10.86 22.29 -13.43
N ASN A 23 -10.98 22.92 -12.27
CA ASN A 23 -12.15 23.68 -11.86
C ASN A 23 -12.47 24.86 -12.82
N ARG A 24 -11.44 25.49 -13.39
CA ARG A 24 -11.61 26.54 -14.40
C ARG A 24 -12.23 25.98 -15.68
N PHE A 25 -11.77 24.82 -16.15
CA PHE A 25 -12.32 24.18 -17.34
C PHE A 25 -13.77 23.69 -17.12
N VAL A 26 -14.11 23.18 -15.91
CA VAL A 26 -15.51 22.87 -15.55
C VAL A 26 -16.40 24.12 -15.61
N LYS A 27 -15.91 25.28 -15.19
CA LYS A 27 -16.66 26.54 -15.31
C LYS A 27 -16.81 26.98 -16.77
N LEU A 28 -15.80 26.75 -17.61
CA LEU A 28 -15.84 27.06 -19.04
C LEU A 28 -16.80 26.16 -19.79
N SER A 29 -16.89 24.86 -19.45
CA SER A 29 -17.84 23.94 -20.09
C SER A 29 -19.31 24.38 -19.88
N LYS A 30 -19.62 24.96 -18.70
CA LYS A 30 -20.94 25.51 -18.41
C LYS A 30 -21.25 26.81 -19.15
N LYS A 31 -20.21 27.61 -19.52
CA LYS A 31 -20.37 28.89 -20.21
C LYS A 31 -20.48 28.75 -21.72
N ASP A 32 -19.80 27.75 -22.29
CA ASP A 32 -19.77 27.49 -23.74
C ASP A 32 -20.20 26.04 -24.01
N PRO A 33 -21.50 25.82 -24.25
CA PRO A 33 -22.04 24.49 -24.55
C PRO A 33 -21.43 23.85 -25.82
N ASN A 34 -21.03 24.65 -26.78
CA ASN A 34 -20.46 24.14 -28.04
C ASN A 34 -19.08 23.47 -27.84
N ARG A 35 -18.35 23.90 -26.80
CA ARG A 35 -17.05 23.34 -26.43
C ARG A 35 -17.09 22.61 -25.07
N ALA A 36 -18.27 22.27 -24.60
CA ALA A 36 -18.44 21.64 -23.28
C ALA A 36 -17.66 20.32 -23.16
N ALA A 37 -17.77 19.45 -24.17
CA ALA A 37 -17.08 18.16 -24.17
C ALA A 37 -15.56 18.32 -24.16
N GLU A 38 -15.01 19.24 -24.97
CA GLU A 38 -13.58 19.56 -25.01
C GLU A 38 -13.08 20.10 -23.66
N ASN A 39 -13.82 21.08 -23.09
CA ASN A 39 -13.47 21.67 -21.81
C ASN A 39 -13.53 20.65 -20.67
N LEU A 40 -14.51 19.71 -20.67
CA LEU A 40 -14.57 18.63 -19.68
C LEU A 40 -13.43 17.63 -19.84
N ALA A 41 -12.98 17.34 -21.07
CA ALA A 41 -11.79 16.51 -21.29
C ALA A 41 -10.51 17.16 -20.71
N TRP A 42 -10.33 18.47 -20.92
CA TRP A 42 -9.23 19.23 -20.31
C TRP A 42 -9.35 19.30 -18.77
N ALA A 43 -10.58 19.41 -18.25
CA ALA A 43 -10.83 19.40 -16.81
C ALA A 43 -10.38 18.07 -16.21
N GLU A 44 -10.77 16.96 -16.80
CA GLU A 44 -10.41 15.62 -16.35
C GLU A 44 -8.90 15.39 -16.37
N GLN A 45 -8.24 15.71 -17.49
CA GLN A 45 -6.78 15.58 -17.58
C GLN A 45 -6.05 16.36 -16.48
N ASN A 46 -6.49 17.59 -16.19
CA ASN A 46 -5.92 18.38 -15.12
C ASN A 46 -6.24 17.79 -13.73
N ALA A 47 -7.44 17.23 -13.50
CA ALA A 47 -7.78 16.59 -12.24
C ALA A 47 -6.95 15.32 -12.01
N GLN A 48 -6.73 14.50 -13.05
CA GLN A 48 -5.81 13.35 -13.00
C GLN A 48 -4.39 13.79 -12.63
N GLN A 49 -3.87 14.86 -13.27
CA GLN A 49 -2.57 15.42 -12.92
C GLN A 49 -2.53 15.93 -11.48
N ALA A 50 -3.62 16.50 -10.96
CA ALA A 50 -3.68 16.94 -9.57
C ALA A 50 -3.51 15.77 -8.60
N VAL A 51 -4.19 14.63 -8.83
CA VAL A 51 -4.03 13.41 -8.04
C VAL A 51 -2.61 12.83 -8.18
N LEU A 52 -2.06 12.76 -9.39
CA LEU A 52 -0.70 12.28 -9.64
C LEU A 52 0.37 13.10 -8.92
N TYR A 53 0.22 14.43 -8.86
CA TYR A 53 1.17 15.29 -8.16
C TYR A 53 0.98 15.30 -6.64
N ASP A 54 -0.25 15.16 -6.16
CA ASP A 54 -0.55 15.11 -4.73
C ASP A 54 -1.78 14.24 -4.43
N PHE A 55 -1.56 12.94 -4.38
CA PHE A 55 -2.58 11.94 -4.01
C PHE A 55 -2.93 12.00 -2.52
N THR A 56 -2.20 12.75 -1.70
CA THR A 56 -2.44 12.87 -0.26
C THR A 56 -3.47 13.96 0.08
N ASP A 57 -3.87 14.76 -0.90
CA ASP A 57 -4.91 15.78 -0.75
C ASP A 57 -6.27 15.25 -1.25
N GLU A 58 -7.18 14.94 -0.33
CA GLU A 58 -8.54 14.46 -0.61
C GLU A 58 -9.29 15.33 -1.63
N ARG A 59 -9.02 16.63 -1.65
CA ARG A 59 -9.66 17.57 -2.58
C ARG A 59 -9.32 17.28 -4.05
N ASN A 60 -8.17 16.65 -4.32
CA ASN A 60 -7.80 16.28 -5.67
C ASN A 60 -8.64 15.10 -6.15
N TRP A 61 -8.87 14.12 -5.28
CA TRP A 61 -9.74 12.97 -5.55
C TRP A 61 -11.19 13.40 -5.76
N ARG A 62 -11.71 14.26 -4.86
CA ARG A 62 -13.07 14.84 -5.00
C ARG A 62 -13.24 15.54 -6.34
N CYS A 63 -12.27 16.37 -6.72
CA CYS A 63 -12.30 17.09 -8.00
C CYS A 63 -12.35 16.12 -9.20
N LEU A 64 -11.58 15.04 -9.17
CA LEU A 64 -11.57 14.05 -10.24
C LEU A 64 -12.91 13.29 -10.29
N ALA A 65 -13.40 12.82 -9.16
CA ALA A 65 -14.67 12.11 -9.07
C ALA A 65 -15.87 12.98 -9.51
N GLU A 66 -15.92 14.25 -9.09
CA GLU A 66 -16.96 15.21 -9.54
C GLU A 66 -16.95 15.38 -11.07
N ILE A 67 -15.77 15.45 -11.69
CA ILE A 67 -15.66 15.58 -13.14
C ILE A 67 -16.11 14.29 -13.83
N LYS A 68 -15.79 13.11 -13.29
CA LYS A 68 -16.29 11.83 -13.80
C LYS A 68 -17.81 11.77 -13.77
N LYS A 69 -18.41 12.20 -12.65
CA LYS A 69 -19.87 12.30 -12.51
C LYS A 69 -20.49 13.28 -13.54
N ILE A 70 -19.91 14.47 -13.72
CA ILE A 70 -20.39 15.47 -14.71
C ILE A 70 -20.33 14.91 -16.13
N ARG A 71 -19.34 14.09 -16.46
CA ARG A 71 -19.19 13.45 -17.77
C ARG A 71 -20.10 12.25 -18.00
N GLY A 72 -20.72 11.72 -16.94
CA GLY A 72 -21.44 10.45 -16.98
C GLY A 72 -20.54 9.25 -17.20
N ASP A 73 -19.28 9.32 -16.78
CA ASP A 73 -18.26 8.29 -16.95
C ASP A 73 -18.27 7.33 -15.73
N SER A 74 -19.14 6.32 -15.81
CA SER A 74 -19.31 5.32 -14.75
C SER A 74 -18.05 4.49 -14.54
N ASP A 75 -17.46 4.00 -15.63
CA ASP A 75 -16.25 3.19 -15.57
C ASP A 75 -15.07 4.00 -15.00
N GLY A 76 -14.95 5.25 -15.41
CA GLY A 76 -13.95 6.15 -14.87
C GLY A 76 -14.18 6.48 -13.40
N MET A 77 -15.42 6.55 -12.91
CA MET A 77 -15.72 6.70 -11.49
C MET A 77 -15.32 5.46 -10.70
N PHE A 78 -15.62 4.26 -11.22
CA PHE A 78 -15.18 3.00 -10.62
C PHE A 78 -13.66 2.96 -10.47
N MET A 79 -12.90 3.27 -11.53
CA MET A 79 -11.44 3.32 -11.50
C MET A 79 -10.89 4.31 -10.45
N VAL A 80 -11.55 5.45 -10.26
CA VAL A 80 -11.15 6.43 -9.21
C VAL A 80 -11.34 5.85 -7.82
N LEU A 81 -12.44 5.15 -7.58
CA LEU A 81 -12.71 4.49 -6.29
C LEU A 81 -11.75 3.34 -6.03
N GLU A 82 -11.55 2.46 -7.02
CA GLU A 82 -10.60 1.36 -6.95
C GLU A 82 -9.19 1.86 -6.61
N ASP A 83 -8.71 2.86 -7.35
CA ASP A 83 -7.39 3.47 -7.14
C ASP A 83 -7.27 4.12 -5.75
N LEU A 84 -8.33 4.79 -5.26
CA LEU A 84 -8.37 5.33 -3.91
C LEU A 84 -8.28 4.23 -2.85
N PHE A 85 -9.00 3.12 -3.01
CA PHE A 85 -8.98 2.02 -2.06
C PHE A 85 -7.62 1.32 -1.99
N VAL A 86 -6.92 1.19 -3.13
CA VAL A 86 -5.51 0.75 -3.15
C VAL A 86 -4.63 1.70 -2.34
N VAL A 87 -4.77 3.01 -2.53
CA VAL A 87 -4.03 4.03 -1.77
C VAL A 87 -4.32 3.98 -0.27
N LEU A 88 -5.56 3.65 0.10
CA LEU A 88 -5.97 3.45 1.50
C LEU A 88 -5.56 2.09 2.05
N GLY A 89 -4.88 1.25 1.27
CA GLY A 89 -4.43 -0.08 1.67
C GLY A 89 -5.60 -1.05 1.86
N ARG A 90 -6.64 -0.95 1.05
CA ARG A 90 -7.73 -1.93 1.01
C ARG A 90 -7.49 -2.90 -0.13
N ASN A 91 -7.69 -4.19 0.14
CA ASN A 91 -7.50 -5.21 -0.90
C ASN A 91 -8.56 -5.03 -2.00
N PRO A 92 -8.16 -4.89 -3.28
CA PRO A 92 -9.07 -4.78 -4.41
C PRO A 92 -10.04 -5.98 -4.54
N GLU A 93 -9.65 -7.16 -4.08
CA GLU A 93 -10.50 -8.37 -4.12
C GLU A 93 -11.79 -8.19 -3.32
N PHE A 94 -11.77 -7.43 -2.22
CA PHE A 94 -12.99 -7.07 -1.47
C PHE A 94 -13.83 -5.98 -2.16
N LEU A 95 -13.33 -5.43 -3.28
CA LEU A 95 -14.05 -4.42 -4.07
C LEU A 95 -15.01 -5.03 -5.11
N THR A 96 -15.14 -6.35 -5.17
CA THR A 96 -16.10 -7.02 -6.07
C THR A 96 -17.53 -6.52 -5.84
N GLN A 97 -17.87 -6.15 -4.61
CA GLN A 97 -19.14 -5.55 -4.27
C GLN A 97 -19.37 -4.16 -4.92
N LEU A 98 -18.29 -3.44 -5.27
CA LEU A 98 -18.43 -2.18 -6.01
C LEU A 98 -18.94 -2.39 -7.43
N ASN A 99 -18.72 -3.56 -8.05
CA ASN A 99 -19.19 -3.85 -9.40
C ASN A 99 -20.72 -3.88 -9.52
N GLU A 100 -21.44 -4.06 -8.41
CA GLU A 100 -22.91 -4.15 -8.36
C GLU A 100 -23.59 -2.81 -8.10
N ILE A 101 -22.81 -1.73 -7.89
CA ILE A 101 -23.31 -0.41 -7.48
C ILE A 101 -23.35 0.54 -8.68
N ASP A 102 -24.38 1.40 -8.75
CA ASP A 102 -24.37 2.53 -9.67
C ASP A 102 -23.35 3.59 -9.22
N HIS A 103 -22.18 3.59 -9.90
CA HIS A 103 -21.09 4.49 -9.55
C HIS A 103 -21.40 5.96 -9.81
N LEU A 104 -22.30 6.28 -10.75
CA LEU A 104 -22.70 7.67 -11.01
C LEU A 104 -23.65 8.20 -9.95
N GLU A 105 -24.48 7.33 -9.38
CA GLU A 105 -25.37 7.69 -8.30
C GLU A 105 -24.62 7.78 -6.96
N PHE A 106 -23.93 6.70 -6.56
CA PHE A 106 -23.35 6.53 -5.21
C PHE A 106 -21.84 6.77 -5.11
N GLY A 107 -21.12 6.93 -6.23
CA GLY A 107 -19.65 7.00 -6.23
C GLY A 107 -19.06 8.14 -5.39
N LEU A 108 -19.71 9.33 -5.37
CA LEU A 108 -19.24 10.44 -4.52
C LEU A 108 -19.50 10.17 -3.03
N GLU A 109 -20.63 9.53 -2.69
CA GLU A 109 -20.95 9.17 -1.31
C GLU A 109 -20.00 8.12 -0.77
N LEU A 110 -19.64 7.11 -1.60
CA LEU A 110 -18.63 6.10 -1.27
C LEU A 110 -17.26 6.72 -1.06
N LEU A 111 -16.87 7.67 -1.91
CA LEU A 111 -15.60 8.39 -1.77
C LEU A 111 -15.55 9.19 -0.47
N GLU A 112 -16.62 9.90 -0.12
CA GLU A 112 -16.70 10.64 1.16
C GLU A 112 -16.69 9.68 2.36
N ALA A 113 -17.44 8.58 2.31
CA ALA A 113 -17.43 7.55 3.36
C ALA A 113 -16.04 6.94 3.55
N ALA A 114 -15.29 6.73 2.46
CA ALA A 114 -13.91 6.26 2.53
C ALA A 114 -12.99 7.25 3.26
N PHE A 115 -13.15 8.56 3.00
CA PHE A 115 -12.36 9.59 3.67
C PHE A 115 -12.77 9.83 5.13
N GLU A 116 -14.04 9.64 5.47
CA GLU A 116 -14.51 9.68 6.86
C GLU A 116 -14.00 8.52 7.68
N ALA A 117 -13.99 7.32 7.08
CA ALA A 117 -13.45 6.13 7.73
C ALA A 117 -11.92 6.19 7.87
N ASP A 118 -11.23 6.69 6.83
CA ASP A 118 -9.78 6.54 6.68
C ASP A 118 -9.16 7.78 6.01
N SER A 119 -9.13 8.92 6.71
CA SER A 119 -8.64 10.19 6.15
C SER A 119 -7.20 10.08 5.64
N LEU A 120 -6.93 10.69 4.47
CA LEU A 120 -5.57 10.82 3.91
C LEU A 120 -4.70 11.81 4.69
N ASP A 121 -5.32 12.72 5.44
CA ASP A 121 -4.61 13.66 6.33
C ASP A 121 -4.26 12.96 7.65
N PRO A 122 -2.98 12.76 7.98
CA PRO A 122 -2.57 12.02 9.17
C PRO A 122 -3.02 12.67 10.48
N GLU A 123 -3.22 13.99 10.53
CA GLU A 123 -3.74 14.67 11.74
C GLU A 123 -5.23 14.36 11.94
N LYS A 124 -6.03 14.43 10.87
CA LYS A 124 -7.45 14.06 10.93
C LYS A 124 -7.62 12.59 11.25
N TRP A 125 -6.84 11.73 10.57
CA TRP A 125 -6.86 10.31 10.82
C TRP A 125 -6.56 10.01 12.30
N PHE A 126 -5.49 10.60 12.85
CA PHE A 126 -5.11 10.41 14.25
C PHE A 126 -6.15 10.94 15.23
N SER A 127 -6.78 12.09 14.95
CA SER A 127 -7.82 12.65 15.82
C SER A 127 -9.10 11.80 15.89
N GLY A 128 -9.35 10.99 14.87
CA GLY A 128 -10.44 10.01 14.81
C GLY A 128 -10.06 8.61 15.29
N LEU A 129 -8.82 8.43 15.79
CA LEU A 129 -8.29 7.14 16.20
C LEU A 129 -8.72 6.82 17.63
N GLY A 130 -9.49 5.75 17.81
CA GLY A 130 -9.73 5.10 19.10
C GLY A 130 -8.85 3.87 19.25
N ASP A 131 -8.87 3.23 20.43
CA ASP A 131 -8.05 2.04 20.68
C ASP A 131 -8.35 0.91 19.70
N ASP A 132 -9.61 0.65 19.40
CA ASP A 132 -10.05 -0.38 18.43
C ASP A 132 -9.50 -0.11 17.01
N LYS A 133 -9.51 1.15 16.58
CA LYS A 133 -8.98 1.56 15.26
C LYS A 133 -7.46 1.48 15.21
N LEU A 134 -6.77 1.66 16.33
CA LEU A 134 -5.33 1.51 16.42
C LEU A 134 -4.92 0.04 16.24
N GLU A 135 -5.66 -0.87 16.85
CA GLU A 135 -5.47 -2.32 16.70
C GLU A 135 -5.74 -2.76 15.25
N GLU A 136 -6.87 -2.33 14.67
CA GLU A 136 -7.18 -2.55 13.25
C GLU A 136 -6.06 -2.03 12.34
N PHE A 137 -5.57 -0.80 12.57
CA PHE A 137 -4.48 -0.23 11.80
C PHE A 137 -3.19 -1.04 11.93
N SER A 138 -2.87 -1.51 13.14
CA SER A 138 -1.69 -2.35 13.39
C SER A 138 -1.80 -3.66 12.62
N THR A 139 -2.94 -4.33 12.70
CA THR A 139 -3.22 -5.57 11.95
C THR A 139 -3.10 -5.33 10.44
N ARG A 140 -3.68 -4.25 9.91
CA ARG A 140 -3.56 -3.90 8.49
C ARG A 140 -2.11 -3.69 8.06
N CYS A 141 -1.26 -3.09 8.90
CA CYS A 141 0.17 -2.93 8.60
C CYS A 141 0.91 -4.27 8.46
N THR A 142 0.45 -5.33 9.13
CA THR A 142 1.12 -6.65 9.12
C THR A 142 0.64 -7.55 7.99
N ILE A 143 -0.58 -7.36 7.46
CA ILE A 143 -1.19 -8.25 6.46
C ILE A 143 -1.25 -7.66 5.05
N LEU A 144 -1.18 -6.32 4.90
CA LEU A 144 -1.33 -5.67 3.61
C LEU A 144 -0.03 -5.60 2.82
N ASP A 145 -0.18 -5.67 1.49
CA ASP A 145 0.91 -5.41 0.55
C ASP A 145 1.09 -3.89 0.35
N PHE A 146 2.26 -3.38 0.73
CA PHE A 146 2.65 -1.97 0.57
C PHE A 146 3.63 -1.75 -0.59
N THR A 147 3.59 -2.57 -1.63
CA THR A 147 4.39 -2.35 -2.85
C THR A 147 3.94 -1.11 -3.60
N ASP A 148 2.65 -0.73 -3.54
CA ASP A 148 2.19 0.56 -4.04
C ASP A 148 2.83 1.70 -3.23
N GLN A 149 3.54 2.58 -3.96
CA GLN A 149 4.24 3.70 -3.34
C GLN A 149 3.30 4.65 -2.59
N ARG A 150 2.08 4.84 -3.07
CA ARG A 150 1.13 5.79 -2.51
C ARG A 150 0.59 5.28 -1.18
N ALA A 151 0.20 4.00 -1.12
CA ALA A 151 -0.19 3.33 0.12
C ALA A 151 0.95 3.37 1.14
N ASN A 152 2.17 2.99 0.73
CA ASN A 152 3.34 3.03 1.59
C ASN A 152 3.61 4.43 2.19
N ILE A 153 3.46 5.50 1.40
CA ILE A 153 3.61 6.89 1.86
C ILE A 153 2.50 7.28 2.85
N ILE A 154 1.24 6.93 2.58
CA ILE A 154 0.11 7.25 3.48
C ILE A 154 0.29 6.56 4.83
N PHE A 155 0.56 5.26 4.82
CA PHE A 155 0.79 4.51 6.05
C PHE A 155 2.06 4.99 6.79
N GLY A 156 3.14 5.27 6.07
CA GLY A 156 4.34 5.86 6.65
C GLY A 156 4.07 7.17 7.40
N ARG A 157 3.27 8.07 6.84
CA ARG A 157 2.87 9.33 7.50
C ARG A 157 2.00 9.11 8.73
N ARG A 158 1.11 8.12 8.71
CA ARG A 158 0.31 7.73 9.87
C ARG A 158 1.21 7.18 10.98
N LEU A 159 2.18 6.34 10.64
CA LEU A 159 3.18 5.85 11.59
C LEU A 159 4.03 6.97 12.19
N GLU A 160 4.49 7.93 11.38
CA GLU A 160 5.20 9.11 11.87
C GLU A 160 4.34 9.95 12.82
N ARG A 161 3.04 10.05 12.55
CA ARG A 161 2.10 10.74 13.43
C ARG A 161 1.92 10.02 14.77
N LEU A 162 1.81 8.67 14.75
CA LEU A 162 1.80 7.83 15.96
C LEU A 162 3.09 8.02 16.78
N ARG A 163 4.24 7.98 16.12
CA ARG A 163 5.54 8.24 16.77
C ARG A 163 5.57 9.61 17.44
N ALA A 164 5.11 10.64 16.74
CA ALA A 164 5.05 12.00 17.29
C ALA A 164 4.09 12.13 18.49
N ALA A 165 3.11 11.25 18.61
CA ALA A 165 2.19 11.15 19.74
C ALA A 165 2.73 10.31 20.90
N GLY A 166 3.95 9.73 20.78
CA GLY A 166 4.60 8.94 21.83
C GLY A 166 4.55 7.43 21.63
N HIS A 167 3.89 6.92 20.58
CA HIS A 167 3.82 5.49 20.27
C HIS A 167 5.08 5.00 19.52
N GLU A 168 6.28 5.30 20.06
CA GLU A 168 7.55 5.01 19.40
C GLU A 168 7.81 3.50 19.23
N SER A 169 7.40 2.67 20.19
CA SER A 169 7.61 1.23 20.11
C SER A 169 6.77 0.62 19.00
N LEU A 170 5.52 1.04 18.89
CA LEU A 170 4.62 0.63 17.81
C LEU A 170 5.13 1.10 16.44
N PHE A 171 5.68 2.32 16.36
CA PHE A 171 6.32 2.81 15.13
C PHE A 171 7.47 1.88 14.70
N ILE A 172 8.37 1.49 15.63
CA ILE A 172 9.50 0.60 15.30
C ILE A 172 9.01 -0.75 14.79
N GLU A 173 7.98 -1.29 15.41
CA GLU A 173 7.40 -2.57 15.02
C GLU A 173 6.79 -2.51 13.61
N LEU A 174 5.88 -1.57 13.38
CA LEU A 174 5.09 -1.53 12.17
C LEU A 174 5.84 -0.96 10.95
N VAL A 175 6.78 -0.02 11.16
CA VAL A 175 7.54 0.56 10.04
C VAL A 175 8.36 -0.47 9.28
N GLN A 176 8.75 -1.57 9.93
CA GLN A 176 9.52 -2.63 9.33
C GLN A 176 8.75 -3.34 8.20
N TYR A 177 7.44 -3.51 8.34
CA TYR A 177 6.59 -4.09 7.28
C TYR A 177 6.54 -3.19 6.04
N LEU A 178 6.39 -1.88 6.23
CA LEU A 178 6.40 -0.93 5.13
C LEU A 178 7.75 -0.91 4.40
N LEU A 179 8.85 -0.96 5.15
CA LEU A 179 10.21 -0.99 4.61
C LEU A 179 10.53 -2.32 3.96
N ALA A 180 9.98 -3.44 4.45
CA ALA A 180 10.12 -4.75 3.84
C ALA A 180 9.52 -4.79 2.42
N HIS A 181 8.33 -4.23 2.24
CA HIS A 181 7.68 -4.12 0.92
C HIS A 181 8.34 -3.09 0.02
N ARG A 182 8.88 -2.00 0.58
CA ARG A 182 9.56 -0.94 -0.18
C ARG A 182 10.91 -0.55 0.44
N PRO A 183 11.93 -1.38 0.26
CA PRO A 183 13.27 -1.09 0.79
C PRO A 183 13.89 0.22 0.27
N ALA A 184 13.42 0.71 -0.88
CA ALA A 184 13.86 1.97 -1.47
C ALA A 184 13.28 3.24 -0.80
N ASN A 185 12.39 3.12 0.19
CA ASN A 185 11.81 4.26 0.91
C ASN A 185 12.83 4.85 1.91
N HIS A 186 13.76 5.63 1.38
CA HIS A 186 14.86 6.23 2.16
C HIS A 186 14.38 7.21 3.24
N GLU A 187 13.21 7.84 3.07
CA GLU A 187 12.64 8.77 4.06
C GLU A 187 12.25 8.02 5.34
N LEU A 188 11.55 6.88 5.22
CA LEU A 188 11.22 6.05 6.39
C LEU A 188 12.46 5.43 7.04
N TRP A 189 13.46 5.00 6.26
CA TRP A 189 14.73 4.54 6.82
C TRP A 189 15.44 5.62 7.62
N MET A 190 15.39 6.87 7.14
CA MET A 190 15.94 8.03 7.86
C MET A 190 15.23 8.27 9.20
N GLU A 191 13.90 8.22 9.21
CA GLU A 191 13.13 8.43 10.45
C GLU A 191 13.36 7.30 11.45
N LEU A 192 13.43 6.06 10.99
CA LEU A 192 13.76 4.91 11.84
C LEU A 192 15.17 5.04 12.41
N GLY A 193 16.16 5.40 11.59
CA GLY A 193 17.54 5.63 12.03
C GLY A 193 17.65 6.74 13.07
N ARG A 194 16.94 7.88 12.87
CA ARG A 194 16.87 8.97 13.84
C ARG A 194 16.24 8.55 15.17
N LEU A 195 15.27 7.67 15.14
CA LEU A 195 14.64 7.15 16.35
C LEU A 195 15.60 6.24 17.12
N TYR A 196 16.29 5.33 16.45
CA TYR A 196 17.32 4.49 17.08
C TYR A 196 18.47 5.33 17.65
N GLU A 197 18.96 6.34 16.92
CA GLU A 197 19.99 7.28 17.40
C GLU A 197 19.55 7.98 18.69
N ARG A 198 18.30 8.48 18.78
CA ARG A 198 17.76 9.09 20.02
C ARG A 198 17.63 8.11 21.19
N ARG A 199 17.45 6.82 20.91
CA ARG A 199 17.40 5.76 21.92
C ARG A 199 18.78 5.22 22.29
N ASN A 200 19.86 5.82 21.74
CA ASN A 200 21.24 5.35 21.88
C ASN A 200 21.46 3.91 21.34
N ASP A 201 20.59 3.42 20.49
CA ASP A 201 20.76 2.17 19.76
C ASP A 201 21.55 2.45 18.48
N ASN A 202 22.87 2.61 18.67
CA ASN A 202 23.78 3.05 17.61
C ASN A 202 23.94 1.99 16.51
N ASP A 203 23.79 0.72 16.82
CA ASP A 203 23.95 -0.38 15.87
C ASP A 203 22.80 -0.36 14.84
N HIS A 204 21.54 -0.30 15.30
CA HIS A 204 20.39 -0.21 14.41
C HIS A 204 20.33 1.15 13.71
N ALA A 205 20.71 2.25 14.37
CA ALA A 205 20.82 3.55 13.71
C ALA A 205 21.79 3.50 12.53
N TRP A 206 22.97 2.92 12.76
CA TRP A 206 23.97 2.78 11.71
C TRP A 206 23.47 1.94 10.53
N LEU A 207 22.80 0.80 10.80
CA LEU A 207 22.25 -0.07 9.76
C LEU A 207 21.23 0.68 8.88
N CYS A 208 20.36 1.48 9.49
CA CYS A 208 19.40 2.31 8.77
C CYS A 208 20.11 3.38 7.91
N TYR A 209 21.06 4.11 8.48
CA TYR A 209 21.79 5.17 7.77
C TYR A 209 22.71 4.62 6.67
N ASP A 210 23.30 3.44 6.87
CA ASP A 210 24.08 2.78 5.86
C ASP A 210 23.22 2.38 4.66
N HIS A 211 22.03 1.84 4.90
CA HIS A 211 21.09 1.54 3.83
C HIS A 211 20.67 2.80 3.07
N VAL A 212 20.35 3.90 3.76
CA VAL A 212 20.04 5.18 3.10
C VAL A 212 21.20 5.67 2.26
N GLN A 213 22.44 5.63 2.77
CA GLN A 213 23.61 6.09 2.01
C GLN A 213 23.88 5.23 0.77
N GLN A 214 23.51 3.93 0.79
CA GLN A 214 23.61 3.10 -0.42
C GLN A 214 22.56 3.48 -1.47
N LEU A 215 21.34 3.81 -1.04
CA LEU A 215 20.29 4.30 -1.93
C LEU A 215 20.61 5.70 -2.47
N ARG A 216 21.27 6.52 -1.64
CA ARG A 216 21.59 7.93 -1.93
C ARG A 216 23.02 8.28 -1.53
N PRO A 217 24.03 7.88 -2.30
CA PRO A 217 25.45 8.06 -1.95
C PRO A 217 25.84 9.52 -1.70
N ASN A 218 25.18 10.47 -2.35
CA ASN A 218 25.47 11.90 -2.25
C ASN A 218 25.04 12.52 -0.92
N GLU A 219 24.17 11.89 -0.15
CA GLU A 219 23.64 12.47 1.09
C GLU A 219 24.53 12.24 2.31
N ARG A 220 25.56 11.36 2.23
CA ARG A 220 26.55 11.08 3.28
C ARG A 220 25.96 10.84 4.68
N VAL A 221 24.77 10.25 4.76
CA VAL A 221 23.98 10.17 5.99
C VAL A 221 24.68 9.38 7.09
N ARG A 222 25.22 8.20 6.73
CA ARG A 222 25.98 7.35 7.64
C ARG A 222 27.26 8.03 8.10
N ASP A 223 27.98 8.70 7.21
CA ASP A 223 29.23 9.37 7.52
C ASP A 223 29.00 10.52 8.51
N LEU A 224 27.93 11.31 8.30
CA LEU A 224 27.51 12.37 9.23
C LEU A 224 27.08 11.81 10.58
N PHE A 225 26.44 10.64 10.63
CA PHE A 225 26.14 9.96 11.88
C PHE A 225 27.41 9.58 12.63
N LEU A 226 28.42 9.01 11.94
CA LEU A 226 29.70 8.65 12.52
C LEU A 226 30.47 9.89 13.05
N GLU A 227 30.40 11.01 12.35
CA GLU A 227 31.00 12.28 12.81
C GLU A 227 30.34 12.75 14.11
N ARG A 228 29.00 12.70 14.22
CA ARG A 228 28.28 13.04 15.47
C ARG A 228 28.62 12.09 16.61
N LEU A 229 28.70 10.80 16.32
CA LEU A 229 29.00 9.77 17.34
C LEU A 229 30.41 9.96 17.89
N LYS A 230 31.40 10.23 17.04
CA LYS A 230 32.77 10.56 17.47
C LYS A 230 32.81 11.80 18.37
N GLY A 231 32.14 12.87 17.96
CA GLY A 231 32.08 14.09 18.77
C GLY A 231 31.38 13.92 20.14
N ALA A 232 30.46 12.95 20.25
CA ALA A 232 29.81 12.62 21.51
C ALA A 232 30.68 11.72 22.42
N MET A 233 31.64 10.99 21.82
CA MET A 233 32.50 10.02 22.51
C MET A 233 33.92 10.56 22.86
N ASP A 234 34.23 11.80 22.53
CA ASP A 234 35.54 12.43 22.83
C ASP A 234 35.80 12.70 24.33
N GLY A 235 35.06 12.04 25.25
CA GLY A 235 35.32 12.00 26.69
C GLY A 235 36.34 10.91 27.06
N GLU A 236 37.20 11.18 28.03
CA GLU A 236 38.37 10.36 28.41
C GLU A 236 38.11 8.91 28.84
N ASP A 237 36.81 8.48 29.01
CA ASP A 237 36.44 7.16 29.53
C ASP A 237 35.55 6.32 28.59
N SER A 238 35.36 6.69 27.31
CA SER A 238 34.44 5.98 26.43
C SER A 238 35.16 4.91 25.59
N VAL A 239 34.63 3.68 25.63
CA VAL A 239 35.06 2.61 24.70
C VAL A 239 34.65 3.03 23.29
N PRO A 240 35.57 3.04 22.31
CA PRO A 240 35.25 3.42 20.95
C PRO A 240 34.17 2.48 20.39
N TRP A 241 33.04 3.04 19.91
CA TRP A 241 32.04 2.25 19.24
C TRP A 241 32.59 1.73 17.91
N SER A 242 32.54 0.40 17.71
CA SER A 242 32.85 -0.25 16.46
C SER A 242 31.56 -0.55 15.70
N GLY A 243 31.47 -0.12 14.43
CA GLY A 243 30.30 -0.38 13.59
C GLY A 243 29.98 -1.87 13.46
N PRO A 244 28.70 -2.23 13.18
CA PRO A 244 28.31 -3.60 12.96
C PRO A 244 29.10 -4.29 11.84
N GLU A 245 29.35 -5.57 11.99
CA GLU A 245 30.00 -6.39 10.95
C GLU A 245 29.14 -6.49 9.69
N LEU A 246 29.77 -6.73 8.54
CA LEU A 246 29.07 -6.90 7.26
C LEU A 246 28.00 -8.01 7.31
N LYS A 247 28.24 -9.06 8.07
CA LYS A 247 27.28 -10.15 8.28
C LYS A 247 26.02 -9.66 8.99
N THR A 248 26.15 -8.86 10.05
CA THR A 248 25.03 -8.28 10.80
C THR A 248 24.12 -7.44 9.90
N ARG A 249 24.70 -6.72 8.94
CA ARG A 249 23.99 -5.96 7.95
C ARG A 249 23.17 -6.85 7.00
N GLN A 250 23.79 -7.91 6.49
CA GLN A 250 23.10 -8.86 5.61
C GLN A 250 21.95 -9.54 6.35
N ASP A 251 22.18 -9.96 7.60
CA ASP A 251 21.18 -10.59 8.44
C ASP A 251 20.01 -9.63 8.77
N PHE A 252 20.32 -8.34 8.97
CA PHE A 252 19.30 -7.31 9.18
C PHE A 252 18.40 -7.14 7.94
N LEU A 253 19.00 -6.97 6.76
CA LEU A 253 18.24 -6.82 5.52
C LEU A 253 17.46 -8.09 5.15
N MET A 254 18.02 -9.27 5.46
CA MET A 254 17.33 -10.54 5.24
C MET A 254 16.13 -10.68 6.17
N ARG A 255 16.25 -10.33 7.45
CA ARG A 255 15.11 -10.33 8.39
C ARG A 255 14.00 -9.40 7.92
N MET A 256 14.35 -8.19 7.44
CA MET A 256 13.38 -7.28 6.87
C MET A 256 12.67 -7.89 5.65
N LYS A 257 13.41 -8.54 4.75
CA LYS A 257 12.82 -9.20 3.58
C LYS A 257 11.89 -10.37 3.97
N ASN A 258 12.22 -11.12 5.01
CA ASN A 258 11.40 -12.24 5.45
C ASN A 258 10.03 -11.80 5.99
N LEU A 259 9.87 -10.55 6.47
CA LEU A 259 8.57 -10.03 6.88
C LEU A 259 7.54 -10.03 5.74
N THR A 260 7.97 -9.78 4.49
CA THR A 260 7.05 -9.84 3.34
C THR A 260 6.61 -11.27 3.00
N GLN A 261 7.45 -12.26 3.26
CA GLN A 261 7.12 -13.67 3.02
C GLN A 261 6.11 -14.19 4.05
N THR A 262 6.22 -13.73 5.30
CA THR A 262 5.27 -14.07 6.37
C THR A 262 3.88 -13.46 6.06
N VAL A 263 3.84 -12.26 5.51
CA VAL A 263 2.59 -11.61 5.06
C VAL A 263 1.90 -12.44 3.99
N SER A 264 2.66 -12.92 2.99
CA SER A 264 2.09 -13.77 1.93
C SER A 264 1.54 -15.09 2.47
N THR A 265 2.18 -15.69 3.48
CA THR A 265 1.67 -16.92 4.11
C THR A 265 0.45 -16.64 4.99
N LEU A 266 0.42 -15.55 5.75
CA LEU A 266 -0.73 -15.19 6.57
C LEU A 266 -1.95 -14.78 5.71
N ALA A 267 -1.73 -14.13 4.57
CA ALA A 267 -2.79 -13.81 3.62
C ALA A 267 -3.34 -15.06 2.92
N LEU A 268 -2.55 -16.13 2.82
CA LEU A 268 -3.01 -17.43 2.32
C LEU A 268 -3.72 -18.27 3.41
N ASP A 269 -3.40 -18.04 4.70
CA ASP A 269 -4.05 -18.70 5.83
C ASP A 269 -5.39 -18.04 6.25
N GLU A 270 -5.65 -16.78 5.86
CA GLU A 270 -6.98 -16.14 5.90
C GLU A 270 -7.82 -16.44 4.64
N GLU A 271 -7.48 -17.48 3.88
CA GLU A 271 -8.47 -18.04 2.96
C GLU A 271 -9.72 -18.37 3.79
N VAL A 272 -10.78 -17.61 3.55
CA VAL A 272 -12.17 -18.02 3.76
C VAL A 272 -12.21 -19.54 3.59
N PRO A 273 -12.77 -20.32 4.52
CA PRO A 273 -12.84 -21.76 4.33
C PRO A 273 -13.41 -21.98 2.93
N LYS A 274 -12.55 -22.41 2.01
CA LYS A 274 -12.97 -22.83 0.68
C LYS A 274 -14.06 -23.82 0.94
N ASP A 275 -15.24 -23.49 0.47
CA ASP A 275 -16.41 -24.31 0.63
C ASP A 275 -16.03 -25.75 0.35
N SER A 276 -16.10 -26.60 1.36
CA SER A 276 -16.02 -28.04 1.23
C SER A 276 -17.07 -28.59 0.24
N GLU A 277 -18.01 -27.74 -0.18
CA GLU A 277 -18.99 -27.98 -1.22
C GLU A 277 -18.38 -27.92 -2.63
N SER A 278 -17.47 -26.97 -2.92
CA SER A 278 -16.81 -26.84 -4.23
C SER A 278 -15.82 -27.99 -4.49
N GLU A 279 -15.00 -28.36 -3.52
CA GLU A 279 -14.11 -29.54 -3.66
C GLU A 279 -14.90 -30.85 -3.85
N ASN A 280 -16.05 -30.99 -3.17
CA ASN A 280 -16.92 -32.13 -3.35
C ASN A 280 -17.59 -32.17 -4.74
N GLU A 281 -17.96 -31.01 -5.31
CA GLU A 281 -18.53 -30.96 -6.67
C GLU A 281 -17.49 -31.29 -7.73
N ASP A 282 -16.28 -30.82 -7.62
CA ASP A 282 -15.19 -31.09 -8.55
C ASP A 282 -14.72 -32.57 -8.49
N LEU A 283 -14.67 -33.13 -7.29
CA LEU A 283 -14.42 -34.56 -7.09
C LEU A 283 -15.50 -35.42 -7.73
N LEU A 284 -16.77 -35.13 -7.47
CA LEU A 284 -17.90 -35.84 -8.06
C LEU A 284 -17.90 -35.76 -9.59
N LYS A 285 -17.50 -34.61 -10.14
CA LYS A 285 -17.39 -34.41 -11.58
C LYS A 285 -16.25 -35.26 -12.18
N LEU A 286 -15.07 -35.30 -11.53
CA LEU A 286 -13.97 -36.18 -11.94
C LEU A 286 -14.35 -37.65 -11.88
N GLU A 287 -15.03 -38.07 -10.81
CA GLU A 287 -15.55 -39.47 -10.70
C GLU A 287 -16.51 -39.79 -11.84
N SER A 288 -17.48 -38.89 -12.10
CA SER A 288 -18.46 -39.12 -13.17
C SER A 288 -17.83 -39.20 -14.56
N LEU A 289 -16.79 -38.40 -14.85
CA LEU A 289 -16.07 -38.42 -16.12
C LEU A 289 -15.25 -39.71 -16.29
N LEU A 290 -14.65 -40.24 -15.23
CA LEU A 290 -13.92 -41.51 -15.28
C LEU A 290 -14.86 -42.71 -15.38
N GLU A 291 -16.03 -42.66 -14.73
CA GLU A 291 -17.05 -43.71 -14.82
C GLU A 291 -17.74 -43.74 -16.20
N SER A 292 -17.91 -42.60 -16.85
CA SER A 292 -18.44 -42.53 -18.23
C SER A 292 -17.43 -42.94 -19.30
N GLY A 293 -16.16 -43.15 -18.92
CA GLY A 293 -15.09 -43.53 -19.84
C GLY A 293 -14.44 -42.35 -20.58
N ASP A 294 -14.80 -41.14 -20.24
CA ASP A 294 -14.24 -39.90 -20.85
C ASP A 294 -12.91 -39.51 -20.21
N ALA A 295 -11.93 -40.42 -20.24
CA ALA A 295 -10.63 -40.26 -19.61
C ALA A 295 -9.87 -39.02 -20.11
N ALA A 296 -10.05 -38.63 -21.38
CA ALA A 296 -9.43 -37.43 -21.92
C ALA A 296 -9.99 -36.15 -21.28
N GLU A 297 -11.31 -36.07 -21.09
CA GLU A 297 -11.96 -34.89 -20.47
C GLU A 297 -11.62 -34.81 -18.97
N ALA A 298 -11.61 -35.96 -18.28
CA ALA A 298 -11.15 -36.04 -16.88
C ALA A 298 -9.69 -35.60 -16.72
N PHE A 299 -8.81 -35.97 -17.65
CA PHE A 299 -7.40 -35.54 -17.63
C PHE A 299 -7.26 -34.03 -17.78
N PHE A 300 -7.96 -33.40 -18.73
CA PHE A 300 -7.90 -31.95 -18.92
C PHE A 300 -8.54 -31.18 -17.77
N PHE A 301 -9.60 -31.71 -17.18
CA PHE A 301 -10.25 -31.10 -16.02
C PHE A 301 -9.35 -31.17 -14.78
N ALA A 302 -8.76 -32.31 -14.46
CA ALA A 302 -7.81 -32.46 -13.36
C ALA A 302 -6.56 -31.56 -13.55
N ARG A 303 -6.07 -31.42 -14.79
CA ARG A 303 -4.98 -30.51 -15.11
C ARG A 303 -5.36 -29.05 -14.91
N SER A 304 -6.59 -28.66 -15.20
CA SER A 304 -7.11 -27.31 -14.94
C SER A 304 -7.12 -27.02 -13.45
N LEU A 305 -7.58 -27.95 -12.62
CA LEU A 305 -7.59 -27.85 -11.17
C LEU A 305 -6.17 -27.76 -10.58
N LEU A 306 -5.21 -28.53 -11.11
CA LEU A 306 -3.81 -28.41 -10.75
C LEU A 306 -3.22 -27.02 -11.06
N THR A 307 -3.59 -26.43 -12.20
CA THR A 307 -3.12 -25.07 -12.55
C THR A 307 -3.77 -23.98 -11.72
N SER A 308 -4.93 -24.21 -11.12
CA SER A 308 -5.57 -23.33 -10.14
C SER A 308 -5.10 -23.57 -8.69
N GLY A 309 -4.16 -24.51 -8.47
CA GLY A 309 -3.50 -24.73 -7.18
C GLY A 309 -4.05 -25.92 -6.38
N GLU A 310 -4.99 -26.68 -6.91
CA GLU A 310 -5.60 -27.83 -6.25
C GLU A 310 -4.70 -29.08 -6.36
N LEU A 311 -3.77 -29.25 -5.40
CA LEU A 311 -2.76 -30.33 -5.42
C LEU A 311 -3.36 -31.73 -5.35
N TRP A 312 -4.54 -31.89 -4.76
CA TRP A 312 -5.23 -33.17 -4.70
C TRP A 312 -5.66 -33.72 -6.09
N ALA A 313 -5.75 -32.84 -7.10
CA ALA A 313 -6.11 -33.25 -8.47
C ALA A 313 -4.97 -33.98 -9.21
N GLU A 314 -3.75 -34.04 -8.67
CA GLU A 314 -2.62 -34.75 -9.28
C GLU A 314 -2.86 -36.25 -9.39
N ASP A 315 -3.36 -36.88 -8.35
CA ASP A 315 -3.69 -38.31 -8.34
C ASP A 315 -4.78 -38.65 -9.36
N TRP A 316 -5.75 -37.74 -9.53
CA TRP A 316 -6.83 -37.92 -10.51
C TRP A 316 -6.35 -37.74 -11.94
N MET A 317 -5.41 -36.84 -12.18
CA MET A 317 -4.78 -36.64 -13.48
C MET A 317 -3.96 -37.87 -13.89
N GLU A 318 -3.19 -38.46 -12.96
CA GLU A 318 -2.45 -39.70 -13.22
C GLU A 318 -3.40 -40.89 -13.49
N LYS A 319 -4.50 -41.01 -12.74
CA LYS A 319 -5.51 -42.02 -12.94
C LYS A 319 -6.18 -41.89 -14.31
N ALA A 320 -6.60 -40.69 -14.70
CA ALA A 320 -7.15 -40.41 -16.02
C ALA A 320 -6.16 -40.75 -17.16
N LYS A 321 -4.88 -40.38 -16.97
CA LYS A 321 -3.80 -40.66 -17.92
C LYS A 321 -3.57 -42.17 -18.10
N SER A 322 -3.76 -42.98 -17.06
CA SER A 322 -3.61 -44.43 -17.15
C SER A 322 -4.75 -45.13 -17.90
N MET A 323 -5.87 -44.41 -18.12
CA MET A 323 -7.07 -44.91 -18.83
C MET A 323 -7.15 -44.39 -20.27
N LEU A 324 -6.25 -43.50 -20.69
CA LEU A 324 -6.06 -43.04 -22.08
C LEU A 324 -5.22 -43.99 -22.88
#